data_4653392b0eb12926ea7818b1d7b446dc
#
_entry.id   4653392b0eb12926ea7818b1d7b446dc
#
_cell.length_a   1.000
_cell.length_b   1.000
_cell.length_c   1.000
_cell.angle_alpha   90.00
_cell.angle_beta   90.00
_cell.angle_gamma   90.00
#
_symmetry.space_group_name_H-M   'P 1'
#
loop_
_entity.id
_entity.type
_entity.pdbx_description
1 polymer ?
#
loop_
_entity_poly.entity_id
_entity_poly.type
_entity_poly.pdbx_seq_one_letter_code
_entity_poly.pdbx_strand_id
1 'polypeptide(L)'
;MATNRISRINEDIQRVLSDLLRKVKDPRVQQGLVTVTGVETTGDLRYAKVYLSILGDVDEKELKKGLKSASPWLRRELSGSLTLRYTPELIFERDHSIERGAELSKLIDRIAAEENEHDPE
;
A
#
# COMPACT_ATOMS: atom_id res chain seq x y z
N MET A 1 8.54 -16.97 -16.62
CA MET A 1 7.71 -17.49 -15.53
C MET A 1 6.61 -16.48 -15.19
N ALA A 2 5.41 -16.96 -14.99
CA ALA A 2 4.25 -16.10 -14.68
C ALA A 2 4.46 -15.25 -13.44
N THR A 3 5.10 -15.80 -12.39
CA THR A 3 5.37 -15.11 -11.14
C THR A 3 6.22 -13.85 -11.32
N ASN A 4 7.27 -13.94 -12.15
CA ASN A 4 8.15 -12.79 -12.40
C ASN A 4 7.45 -11.69 -13.19
N ARG A 5 6.56 -12.07 -14.11
CA ARG A 5 5.77 -11.12 -14.88
C ARG A 5 4.81 -10.34 -13.99
N ILE A 6 4.09 -11.04 -13.12
CA ILE A 6 3.15 -10.41 -12.17
C ILE A 6 3.91 -9.52 -11.19
N SER A 7 5.06 -9.97 -10.67
CA SER A 7 5.88 -9.17 -9.77
C SER A 7 6.33 -7.86 -10.42
N ARG A 8 6.73 -7.91 -11.68
CA ARG A 8 7.14 -6.71 -12.43
C ARG A 8 5.96 -5.75 -12.63
N ILE A 9 4.79 -6.27 -12.96
CA ILE A 9 3.58 -5.46 -13.10
C ILE A 9 3.24 -4.80 -11.77
N ASN A 10 3.33 -5.53 -10.67
CA ASN A 10 3.08 -4.99 -9.33
C ASN A 10 4.02 -3.84 -8.99
N GLU A 11 5.31 -3.99 -9.29
CA GLU A 11 6.31 -2.94 -9.07
C GLU A 11 6.03 -1.71 -9.93
N ASP A 12 5.70 -1.91 -11.19
CA ASP A 12 5.38 -0.81 -12.11
C ASP A 12 4.15 -0.04 -11.66
N ILE A 13 3.09 -0.75 -11.27
CA ILE A 13 1.86 -0.14 -10.76
C ILE A 13 2.18 0.65 -9.47
N GLN A 14 2.94 0.06 -8.57
CA GLN A 14 3.33 0.73 -7.32
C GLN A 14 4.05 2.05 -7.57
N ARG A 15 5.02 2.03 -8.47
CA ARG A 15 5.79 3.22 -8.82
C ARG A 15 4.92 4.31 -9.40
N VAL A 16 4.08 3.98 -10.36
CA VAL A 16 3.21 4.95 -11.02
C VAL A 16 2.15 5.48 -10.06
N LEU A 17 1.50 4.60 -9.29
CA LEU A 17 0.50 5.02 -8.31
C LEU A 17 1.08 5.92 -7.22
N SER A 18 2.31 5.67 -6.79
CA SER A 18 2.97 6.52 -5.80
C SER A 18 3.08 7.97 -6.29
N ASP A 19 3.40 8.16 -7.57
CA ASP A 19 3.43 9.49 -8.17
C ASP A 19 2.03 10.06 -8.35
N LEU A 20 1.09 9.26 -8.82
CA LEU A 20 -0.26 9.71 -9.10
C LEU A 20 -1.01 10.16 -7.84
N LEU A 21 -0.82 9.45 -6.73
CA LEU A 21 -1.48 9.80 -5.48
C LEU A 21 -1.08 11.18 -4.97
N ARG A 22 0.15 11.61 -5.25
CA ARG A 22 0.62 12.96 -4.91
C ARG A 22 -0.09 14.03 -5.72
N LYS A 23 -0.60 13.68 -6.89
CA LYS A 23 -1.28 14.60 -7.82
C LYS A 23 -2.79 14.65 -7.62
N VAL A 24 -3.34 13.76 -6.81
CA VAL A 24 -4.77 13.77 -6.50
C VAL A 24 -5.09 15.01 -5.68
N LYS A 25 -6.01 15.83 -6.19
CA LYS A 25 -6.36 17.12 -5.56
C LYS A 25 -7.44 17.00 -4.50
N ASP A 26 -8.03 15.83 -4.31
CA ASP A 26 -9.07 15.60 -3.33
C ASP A 26 -8.50 15.77 -1.91
N PRO A 27 -9.01 16.69 -1.09
CA PRO A 27 -8.51 16.90 0.28
C PRO A 27 -8.59 15.65 1.15
N ARG A 28 -9.54 14.75 0.88
CA ARG A 28 -9.68 13.51 1.62
C ARG A 28 -8.48 12.59 1.45
N VAL A 29 -7.79 12.68 0.32
CA VAL A 29 -6.57 11.91 0.02
C VAL A 29 -5.33 12.60 0.58
N GLN A 30 -5.37 13.92 0.76
CA GLN A 30 -4.23 14.73 1.18
C GLN A 30 -4.22 15.07 2.68
N GLN A 31 -4.95 14.33 3.50
CA GLN A 31 -5.05 14.58 4.96
C GLN A 31 -3.74 14.36 5.70
N GLY A 32 -2.90 13.45 5.20
CA GLY A 32 -1.65 13.09 5.83
C GLY A 32 -0.72 12.47 4.80
N LEU A 33 0.28 11.73 5.27
CA LEU A 33 1.19 11.03 4.36
C LEU A 33 0.64 9.65 4.03
N VAL A 34 0.22 9.48 2.79
CA VAL A 34 -0.27 8.21 2.26
C VAL A 34 0.75 7.68 1.25
N THR A 35 1.27 6.49 1.51
CA THR A 35 2.33 5.88 0.69
C THR A 35 1.89 4.50 0.23
N VAL A 36 2.13 4.18 -1.04
CA VAL A 36 1.89 2.83 -1.55
C VAL A 36 3.05 1.94 -1.11
N THR A 37 2.76 0.93 -0.29
CA THR A 37 3.77 0.00 0.22
C THR A 37 3.86 -1.28 -0.58
N GLY A 38 2.84 -1.61 -1.33
CA GLY A 38 2.84 -2.81 -2.15
C GLY A 38 1.61 -2.90 -3.03
N VAL A 39 1.70 -3.72 -4.05
CA VAL A 39 0.61 -4.01 -4.96
C VAL A 39 0.58 -5.50 -5.23
N GLU A 40 -0.61 -6.10 -5.16
CA GLU A 40 -0.84 -7.49 -5.55
C GLU A 40 -1.89 -7.53 -6.64
N THR A 41 -1.49 -7.91 -7.84
CA THR A 41 -2.39 -8.03 -8.99
C THR A 41 -2.81 -9.47 -9.15
N THR A 42 -4.09 -9.70 -9.44
CA THR A 42 -4.59 -11.04 -9.73
C THR A 42 -4.00 -11.56 -11.05
N GLY A 43 -3.93 -12.90 -11.18
CA GLY A 43 -3.32 -13.52 -12.36
C GLY A 43 -4.00 -13.16 -13.68
N ASP A 44 -5.29 -12.84 -13.65
CA ASP A 44 -6.07 -12.40 -14.81
C ASP A 44 -5.99 -10.88 -15.05
N LEU A 45 -5.24 -10.15 -14.22
CA LEU A 45 -5.06 -8.70 -14.28
C LEU A 45 -6.34 -7.88 -14.09
N ARG A 46 -7.39 -8.47 -13.54
CA ARG A 46 -8.66 -7.75 -13.32
C ARG A 46 -8.65 -6.87 -12.10
N TYR A 47 -7.92 -7.28 -11.06
CA TYR A 47 -7.89 -6.57 -9.78
C TYR A 47 -6.45 -6.36 -9.34
N ALA A 48 -6.20 -5.20 -8.77
CA ALA A 48 -4.93 -4.89 -8.13
C ALA A 48 -5.23 -4.41 -6.70
N LYS A 49 -4.79 -5.16 -5.72
CA LYS A 49 -4.88 -4.79 -4.32
C LYS A 49 -3.71 -3.86 -4.02
N VAL A 50 -4.01 -2.63 -3.63
CA VAL A 50 -3.01 -1.60 -3.35
C VAL A 50 -2.94 -1.39 -1.84
N TYR A 51 -1.78 -1.69 -1.26
CA TYR A 51 -1.54 -1.52 0.17
C TYR A 51 -0.99 -0.13 0.44
N LEU A 52 -1.57 0.54 1.43
CA LEU A 52 -1.22 1.91 1.80
C LEU A 52 -0.72 1.97 3.23
N SER A 53 0.40 2.67 3.42
CA SER A 53 0.84 3.14 4.73
C SER A 53 0.28 4.54 4.94
N ILE A 54 -0.34 4.75 6.09
CA ILE A 54 -1.00 6.01 6.41
C ILE A 54 -0.36 6.57 7.68
N LEU A 55 0.25 7.74 7.57
CA LEU A 55 0.87 8.44 8.67
C LEU A 55 0.18 9.78 8.87
N GLY A 56 -0.01 10.14 10.14
CA GLY A 56 -0.66 11.38 10.51
C GLY A 56 -2.10 11.16 10.94
N ASP A 57 -2.79 12.26 11.20
CA ASP A 57 -4.17 12.26 11.64
C ASP A 57 -5.09 12.20 10.42
N VAL A 58 -5.42 10.99 10.01
CA VAL A 58 -6.17 10.73 8.78
C VAL A 58 -7.45 9.96 9.10
N ASP A 59 -8.57 10.48 8.61
CA ASP A 59 -9.85 9.77 8.65
C ASP A 59 -9.87 8.73 7.51
N GLU A 60 -9.74 7.46 7.87
CA GLU A 60 -9.68 6.37 6.88
C GLU A 60 -10.93 6.26 6.03
N LYS A 61 -12.10 6.52 6.59
CA LYS A 61 -13.35 6.45 5.83
C LYS A 61 -13.37 7.51 4.74
N GLU A 62 -12.98 8.74 5.08
CA GLU A 62 -12.91 9.83 4.13
C GLU A 62 -11.81 9.57 3.09
N LEU A 63 -10.68 9.05 3.52
CA LEU A 63 -9.59 8.66 2.62
C LEU A 63 -10.08 7.63 1.60
N LYS A 64 -10.76 6.59 2.03
CA LYS A 64 -11.29 5.56 1.12
C LYS A 64 -12.31 6.13 0.13
N LYS A 65 -13.15 7.04 0.58
CA LYS A 65 -14.10 7.73 -0.31
C LYS A 65 -13.37 8.56 -1.36
N GLY A 66 -12.34 9.28 -0.95
CA GLY A 66 -11.51 10.07 -1.86
C GLY A 66 -10.79 9.22 -2.88
N LEU A 67 -10.22 8.11 -2.46
CA LEU A 67 -9.54 7.17 -3.35
C LEU A 67 -10.51 6.52 -4.34
N LYS A 68 -11.69 6.14 -3.87
CA LYS A 68 -12.73 5.60 -4.73
C LYS A 68 -13.16 6.60 -5.79
N SER A 69 -13.33 7.85 -5.38
CA SER A 69 -13.67 8.96 -6.28
C SER A 69 -12.58 9.21 -7.31
N ALA A 70 -11.31 9.10 -6.93
CA ALA A 70 -10.16 9.30 -7.81
C ALA A 70 -9.84 8.07 -8.68
N SER A 71 -10.42 6.92 -8.39
CA SER A 71 -10.08 5.65 -9.01
C SER A 71 -10.20 5.66 -10.55
N PRO A 72 -11.27 6.22 -11.16
CA PRO A 72 -11.35 6.28 -12.62
C PRO A 72 -10.18 7.07 -13.24
N TRP A 73 -9.81 8.19 -12.62
CA TRP A 73 -8.68 9.00 -13.07
C TRP A 73 -7.36 8.23 -12.90
N LEU A 74 -7.16 7.60 -11.75
CA LEU A 74 -5.97 6.80 -11.47
C LEU A 74 -5.82 5.67 -12.49
N ARG A 75 -6.89 4.97 -12.81
CA ARG A 75 -6.87 3.89 -13.79
C ARG A 75 -6.55 4.40 -15.19
N ARG A 76 -7.09 5.55 -15.55
CA ARG A 76 -6.82 6.18 -16.85
C ARG A 76 -5.33 6.54 -16.97
N GLU A 77 -4.77 7.13 -15.93
CA GLU A 77 -3.36 7.51 -15.92
C GLU A 77 -2.45 6.28 -15.93
N LEU A 78 -2.82 5.22 -15.22
CA LEU A 78 -2.09 3.94 -15.27
C LEU A 78 -2.10 3.37 -16.69
N SER A 79 -3.23 3.38 -17.34
CA SER A 79 -3.37 2.89 -18.71
C SER A 79 -2.49 3.67 -19.68
N GLY A 80 -2.34 4.98 -19.46
CA GLY A 80 -1.47 5.81 -20.29
C GLY A 80 0.01 5.66 -19.98
N SER A 81 0.36 5.27 -18.76
CA SER A 81 1.76 5.17 -18.31
C SER A 81 2.34 3.77 -18.49
N LEU A 82 1.50 2.75 -18.48
CA LEU A 82 1.94 1.35 -18.55
C LEU A 82 1.29 0.63 -19.70
N THR A 83 2.06 -0.25 -20.35
CA THR A 83 1.53 -1.12 -21.40
C THR A 83 0.93 -2.35 -20.75
N LEU A 84 -0.35 -2.27 -20.40
CA LEU A 84 -1.09 -3.36 -19.79
C LEU A 84 -2.19 -3.82 -20.73
N ARG A 85 -2.39 -5.14 -20.79
CA ARG A 85 -3.49 -5.72 -21.57
C ARG A 85 -4.84 -5.26 -21.05
N TYR A 86 -4.97 -5.20 -19.73
CA TYR A 86 -6.13 -4.68 -19.02
C TYR A 86 -5.65 -3.77 -17.90
N THR A 87 -6.37 -2.68 -17.68
CA THR A 87 -6.12 -1.85 -16.51
C THR A 87 -6.92 -2.43 -15.34
N PRO A 88 -6.27 -2.94 -14.30
CA PRO A 88 -6.98 -3.57 -13.20
C PRO A 88 -7.82 -2.59 -12.40
N GLU A 89 -8.89 -3.09 -11.81
CA GLU A 89 -9.65 -2.35 -10.82
C GLU A 89 -8.81 -2.24 -9.54
N LEU A 90 -8.71 -1.04 -8.99
CA LEU A 90 -7.90 -0.77 -7.82
C LEU A 90 -8.69 -1.00 -6.54
N ILE A 91 -8.14 -1.81 -5.64
CA ILE A 91 -8.71 -2.08 -4.32
C ILE A 91 -7.70 -1.59 -3.30
N PHE A 92 -8.05 -0.53 -2.57
CA PHE A 92 -7.15 0.06 -1.59
C PHE A 92 -7.36 -0.54 -0.22
N GLU A 93 -6.27 -0.99 0.41
CA GLU A 93 -6.28 -1.52 1.76
C GLU A 93 -5.13 -0.91 2.56
N ARG A 94 -5.37 -0.69 3.84
CA ARG A 94 -4.31 -0.24 4.73
C ARG A 94 -3.34 -1.39 4.98
N ASP A 95 -2.04 -1.09 4.85
CA ASP A 95 -0.99 -2.05 5.17
C ASP A 95 -0.67 -1.97 6.66
N HIS A 96 -0.98 -3.02 7.39
CA HIS A 96 -0.73 -3.13 8.83
C HIS A 96 0.62 -3.76 9.15
N SER A 97 1.43 -4.09 8.15
CA SER A 97 2.70 -4.77 8.35
C SER A 97 3.68 -3.97 9.21
N ILE A 98 3.70 -2.64 9.05
CA ILE A 98 4.56 -1.75 9.85
C ILE A 98 4.10 -1.77 11.30
N GLU A 99 2.81 -1.66 11.55
CA GLU A 99 2.24 -1.70 12.90
C GLU A 99 2.50 -3.06 13.56
N ARG A 100 2.28 -4.14 12.82
CA ARG A 100 2.58 -5.51 13.29
C ARG A 100 4.05 -5.68 13.58
N GLY A 101 4.92 -5.14 12.73
CA GLY A 101 6.37 -5.17 12.93
C GLY A 101 6.77 -4.43 14.19
N ALA A 102 6.19 -3.25 14.43
CA ALA A 102 6.46 -2.47 15.64
C ALA A 102 6.00 -3.21 16.90
N GLU A 103 4.82 -3.81 16.88
CA GLU A 103 4.31 -4.61 17.99
C GLU A 103 5.19 -5.82 18.26
N LEU A 104 5.60 -6.52 17.21
CA LEU A 104 6.49 -7.68 17.30
C LEU A 104 7.85 -7.27 17.85
N SER A 105 8.41 -6.15 17.39
CA SER A 105 9.68 -5.63 17.91
C SER A 105 9.61 -5.32 19.40
N LYS A 106 8.52 -4.70 19.84
CA LYS A 106 8.30 -4.43 21.27
C LYS A 106 8.23 -5.73 22.09
N LEU A 107 7.56 -6.74 21.55
CA LEU A 107 7.46 -8.04 22.19
C LEU A 107 8.84 -8.73 22.28
N ILE A 108 9.59 -8.69 21.19
CA ILE A 108 10.95 -9.26 21.16
C ILE A 108 11.86 -8.54 22.16
N ASP A 109 11.81 -7.21 22.24
CA ASP A 109 12.60 -6.41 23.17
C ASP A 109 12.23 -6.77 24.61
N ARG A 110 10.96 -6.98 24.90
CA ARG A 110 10.49 -7.39 26.23
C ARG A 110 11.01 -8.77 26.60
N ILE A 111 10.93 -9.73 25.67
CA ILE A 111 11.43 -11.08 25.90
C ILE A 111 12.94 -11.06 26.14
N ALA A 112 13.69 -10.31 25.34
CA ALA A 112 15.13 -10.17 25.51
C ALA A 112 15.49 -9.58 26.87
N ALA A 113 14.74 -8.56 27.32
CA ALA A 113 14.94 -7.96 28.64
C ALA A 113 14.65 -8.97 29.76
N GLU A 114 13.59 -9.75 29.65
CA GLU A 114 13.26 -10.81 30.61
C GLU A 114 14.31 -11.88 30.66
N GLU A 115 14.82 -12.32 29.50
CA GLU A 115 15.91 -13.30 29.44
C GLU A 115 17.17 -12.78 30.11
N ASN A 116 17.50 -11.51 29.88
CA ASN A 116 18.67 -10.88 30.51
C ASN A 116 18.51 -10.80 32.04
N GLU A 117 17.30 -10.53 32.52
CA GLU A 117 17.02 -10.51 33.96
C GLU A 117 17.14 -11.88 34.60
N HIS A 118 16.76 -12.94 33.86
CA HIS A 118 16.78 -14.30 34.36
C HIS A 118 18.09 -15.05 34.11
N ASP A 119 19.01 -14.45 33.38
CA ASP A 119 20.32 -15.03 33.12
C ASP A 119 21.18 -14.89 34.36
N PRO A 120 21.62 -15.99 34.99
CA PRO A 120 22.38 -15.93 36.23
C PRO A 120 23.79 -15.38 36.10
N GLU A 121 24.21 -15.11 34.94
CA GLU A 121 25.49 -14.44 34.75
C GLU A 121 25.38 -12.96 35.04
#